data_8c9fca6a8a1aef8f6d0bdb0f28aa6b40
#
_entry.id   8c9fca6a8a1aef8f6d0bdb0f28aa6b40
#
_cell.length_a   1.000
_cell.length_b   1.000
_cell.length_c   1.000
_cell.angle_alpha   90.00
_cell.angle_beta   90.00
_cell.angle_gamma   90.00
#
_symmetry.space_group_name_H-M   'P 1'
#
loop_
_entity.id
_entity.type
_entity.pdbx_description
1 polymer ?
#
loop_
_entity_poly.entity_id
_entity_poly.type
_entity_poly.pdbx_seq_one_letter_code
_entity_poly.pdbx_strand_id
1 'polypeptide(L)'
;MNTRLCLLAFGLLASGATPAVEAPLDLQSLSAEHTARAICEGQVSSATVVAFWLARIEARPELNAFISLAPQAALTQARAADARLAAGQGCLPLGGVPIAIKDNIQVKGFANSAGTPALAGFFPAHNAPLIDSLQAAGAIVLGKTNMHELSFGASGYNRAFHGATVGVRNAFDPSRIAGGSSSGSAAALGARLIPIAMGTDTGGSSREPCALNGCVGFRPTVGRYSGQGVTPISPRRDTPGPMANSLGDIVLLDAILSGAPALAATPVPASRIRLGVADFHWADLDPEVAAQARAALEKLRLAGVQLVPVAMPGLAQLHAKVALPVVIMETRQALTAYLQEQATGVSFEALVEGIASPDVQAIFTRMIVPGRVPGPDGQLQPGAEAYQEAITRHLPALRELYHSVFADHQLDALVFPTVPEVAIKADEQASSAQHFARIIRNTDPGSQVDMPGLSLPVGLGADSGLPVAMEIDGLPGSDARLLAIGRTLESIWGPRPLPAE
;
A
#
# COMPACT_ATOMS: atom_id res chain seq x y z
N MET A 1 -71.55 37.80 53.02
CA MET A 1 -71.40 37.24 51.69
C MET A 1 -69.90 37.16 51.48
N ASN A 2 -69.33 35.95 51.73
CA ASN A 2 -67.86 35.73 51.68
C ASN A 2 -67.54 34.97 50.40
N THR A 3 -66.75 35.59 49.55
CA THR A 3 -66.18 34.93 48.35
C THR A 3 -64.75 34.54 48.63
N ARG A 4 -64.54 33.18 48.65
CA ARG A 4 -63.20 32.57 48.80
C ARG A 4 -62.54 32.50 47.41
N LEU A 5 -61.35 33.04 47.29
CA LEU A 5 -60.45 32.93 46.11
C LEU A 5 -59.59 31.65 46.26
N CYS A 6 -59.71 30.71 45.35
CA CYS A 6 -58.83 29.58 45.26
C CYS A 6 -57.61 29.90 44.36
N LEU A 7 -56.41 29.90 44.92
CA LEU A 7 -55.17 29.98 44.19
C LEU A 7 -54.78 28.54 43.75
N LEU A 8 -54.74 28.28 42.44
CA LEU A 8 -54.15 27.09 41.86
C LEU A 8 -52.64 27.35 41.63
N ALA A 9 -51.81 26.64 42.36
CA ALA A 9 -50.35 26.61 42.14
C ALA A 9 -50.06 25.63 40.99
N PHE A 10 -49.56 26.14 39.87
CA PHE A 10 -48.97 25.34 38.78
C PHE A 10 -47.53 24.98 39.14
N GLY A 11 -47.28 23.74 39.50
CA GLY A 11 -45.91 23.20 39.65
C GLY A 11 -45.31 22.96 38.28
N LEU A 12 -44.27 23.71 37.90
CA LEU A 12 -43.35 23.37 36.77
C LEU A 12 -42.51 22.18 37.17
N LEU A 13 -42.79 21.00 36.63
CA LEU A 13 -41.87 19.88 36.60
C LEU A 13 -40.81 20.19 35.55
N ALA A 14 -39.63 20.65 35.99
CA ALA A 14 -38.43 20.68 35.15
C ALA A 14 -37.99 19.23 34.88
N SER A 15 -38.25 18.73 33.67
CA SER A 15 -37.68 17.48 33.17
C SER A 15 -36.19 17.70 32.99
N GLY A 16 -35.37 17.29 33.93
CA GLY A 16 -33.95 17.17 33.79
C GLY A 16 -33.63 16.08 32.77
N ALA A 17 -33.35 16.48 31.51
CA ALA A 17 -32.75 15.59 30.55
C ALA A 17 -31.34 15.28 31.07
N THR A 18 -31.10 14.05 31.54
CA THR A 18 -29.75 13.52 31.74
C THR A 18 -29.04 13.60 30.41
N PRO A 19 -27.83 14.19 30.32
CA PRO A 19 -27.05 14.17 29.09
C PRO A 19 -26.79 12.69 28.75
N ALA A 20 -27.15 12.29 27.54
CA ALA A 20 -26.78 10.98 27.02
C ALA A 20 -25.26 10.89 27.13
N VAL A 21 -24.76 9.88 27.85
CA VAL A 21 -23.34 9.55 27.85
C VAL A 21 -23.03 9.12 26.41
N GLU A 22 -22.36 9.98 25.64
CA GLU A 22 -21.88 9.63 24.31
C GLU A 22 -21.01 8.37 24.44
N ALA A 23 -21.31 7.35 23.61
CA ALA A 23 -20.52 6.15 23.56
C ALA A 23 -19.07 6.51 23.25
N PRO A 24 -18.09 5.82 23.87
CA PRO A 24 -16.67 6.06 23.58
C PRO A 24 -16.41 5.93 22.09
N LEU A 25 -15.62 6.87 21.52
CA LEU A 25 -15.25 6.87 20.11
C LEU A 25 -14.47 5.61 19.76
N ASP A 26 -14.97 4.80 18.81
CA ASP A 26 -14.28 3.60 18.34
C ASP A 26 -13.17 3.99 17.35
N LEU A 27 -11.97 4.26 17.88
CA LEU A 27 -10.79 4.66 17.11
C LEU A 27 -10.37 3.63 16.07
N GLN A 28 -10.68 2.34 16.27
CA GLN A 28 -10.32 1.27 15.35
C GLN A 28 -11.13 1.32 14.04
N SER A 29 -12.37 1.79 14.11
CA SER A 29 -13.26 1.90 12.94
C SER A 29 -13.07 3.20 12.17
N LEU A 30 -12.42 4.23 12.76
CA LEU A 30 -12.25 5.53 12.12
C LEU A 30 -11.21 5.49 11.00
N SER A 31 -11.51 6.18 9.90
CA SER A 31 -10.52 6.55 8.89
C SER A 31 -9.54 7.60 9.45
N ALA A 32 -8.41 7.80 8.78
CA ALA A 32 -7.45 8.85 9.16
C ALA A 32 -8.08 10.25 9.10
N GLU A 33 -8.89 10.51 8.07
CA GLU A 33 -9.65 11.77 7.94
C GLU A 33 -10.60 11.99 9.12
N HIS A 34 -11.39 10.97 9.49
CA HIS A 34 -12.30 11.07 10.63
C HIS A 34 -11.55 11.19 11.96
N THR A 35 -10.42 10.51 12.12
CA THR A 35 -9.55 10.65 13.30
C THR A 35 -9.02 12.08 13.43
N ALA A 36 -8.50 12.67 12.33
CA ALA A 36 -8.01 14.05 12.32
C ALA A 36 -9.11 15.04 12.69
N ARG A 37 -10.33 14.82 12.16
CA ARG A 37 -11.50 15.64 12.48
C ARG A 37 -11.91 15.52 13.95
N ALA A 38 -11.97 14.29 14.49
CA ALA A 38 -12.30 14.07 15.91
C ALA A 38 -11.29 14.73 16.84
N ILE A 39 -9.99 14.70 16.50
CA ILE A 39 -8.94 15.42 17.23
C ILE A 39 -9.17 16.94 17.13
N CYS A 40 -9.43 17.45 15.93
CA CYS A 40 -9.68 18.87 15.67
C CYS A 40 -10.88 19.42 16.45
N GLU A 41 -11.95 18.62 16.56
CA GLU A 41 -13.19 18.97 17.27
C GLU A 41 -13.07 18.74 18.80
N GLY A 42 -11.92 18.25 19.29
CA GLY A 42 -11.69 18.00 20.70
C GLY A 42 -12.42 16.78 21.27
N GLN A 43 -12.95 15.89 20.42
CA GLN A 43 -13.63 14.66 20.84
C GLN A 43 -12.63 13.65 21.42
N VAL A 44 -11.38 13.69 20.99
CA VAL A 44 -10.27 12.88 21.46
C VAL A 44 -8.96 13.65 21.34
N SER A 45 -7.97 13.40 22.23
CA SER A 45 -6.65 13.98 22.07
C SER A 45 -5.76 13.13 21.13
N SER A 46 -4.84 13.78 20.42
CA SER A 46 -3.82 13.09 19.64
C SER A 46 -3.00 12.13 20.50
N ALA A 47 -2.68 12.52 21.73
CA ALA A 47 -1.96 11.66 22.67
C ALA A 47 -2.74 10.38 22.99
N THR A 48 -4.05 10.45 23.15
CA THR A 48 -4.92 9.27 23.33
C THR A 48 -4.92 8.37 22.08
N VAL A 49 -5.05 8.97 20.89
CA VAL A 49 -5.02 8.25 19.61
C VAL A 49 -3.69 7.50 19.42
N VAL A 50 -2.56 8.18 19.63
CA VAL A 50 -1.23 7.58 19.49
C VAL A 50 -1.02 6.45 20.51
N ALA A 51 -1.42 6.65 21.77
CA ALA A 51 -1.32 5.63 22.81
C ALA A 51 -2.17 4.39 22.47
N PHE A 52 -3.39 4.59 21.95
CA PHE A 52 -4.27 3.51 21.49
C PHE A 52 -3.60 2.62 20.43
N TRP A 53 -3.03 3.23 19.39
CA TRP A 53 -2.41 2.47 18.30
C TRP A 53 -1.12 1.78 18.75
N LEU A 54 -0.31 2.42 19.60
CA LEU A 54 0.90 1.78 20.18
C LEU A 54 0.54 0.52 20.98
N ALA A 55 -0.50 0.58 21.82
CA ALA A 55 -0.96 -0.58 22.59
C ALA A 55 -1.45 -1.72 21.67
N ARG A 56 -2.13 -1.40 20.57
CA ARG A 56 -2.57 -2.41 19.60
C ARG A 56 -1.40 -3.06 18.87
N ILE A 57 -0.37 -2.29 18.51
CA ILE A 57 0.85 -2.84 17.88
C ILE A 57 1.54 -3.81 18.85
N GLU A 58 1.68 -3.43 20.13
CA GLU A 58 2.28 -4.26 21.16
C GLU A 58 1.53 -5.57 21.42
N ALA A 59 0.20 -5.58 21.22
CA ALA A 59 -0.65 -6.75 21.41
C ALA A 59 -0.54 -7.79 20.28
N ARG A 60 0.11 -7.49 19.14
CA ARG A 60 0.18 -8.37 17.95
C ARG A 60 1.63 -8.60 17.46
N PRO A 61 2.56 -9.02 18.36
CA PRO A 61 3.98 -9.22 18.00
C PRO A 61 4.19 -10.35 16.99
N GLU A 62 3.26 -11.31 16.92
CA GLU A 62 3.33 -12.45 15.99
C GLU A 62 3.24 -12.03 14.51
N LEU A 63 2.70 -10.85 14.21
CA LEU A 63 2.64 -10.34 12.84
C LEU A 63 4.01 -9.84 12.35
N ASN A 64 4.92 -9.51 13.25
CA ASN A 64 6.25 -8.97 12.94
C ASN A 64 6.19 -7.77 11.96
N ALA A 65 5.17 -6.93 12.11
CA ALA A 65 4.85 -5.87 11.15
C ALA A 65 5.80 -4.66 11.21
N PHE A 66 6.54 -4.48 12.31
CA PHE A 66 7.44 -3.34 12.50
C PHE A 66 8.88 -3.79 12.75
N ILE A 67 9.84 -3.07 12.15
CA ILE A 67 11.27 -3.18 12.45
C ILE A 67 11.62 -2.32 13.66
N SER A 68 11.08 -1.11 13.71
CA SER A 68 11.34 -0.16 14.79
C SER A 68 10.12 0.72 15.09
N LEU A 69 9.96 1.06 16.35
CA LEU A 69 8.97 1.99 16.88
C LEU A 69 9.66 3.09 17.68
N ALA A 70 9.06 4.29 17.75
CA ALA A 70 9.53 5.39 18.58
C ALA A 70 8.41 5.92 19.50
N PRO A 71 7.90 5.12 20.47
CA PRO A 71 6.71 5.45 21.26
C PRO A 71 6.82 6.79 21.99
N GLN A 72 7.97 7.07 22.63
CA GLN A 72 8.17 8.31 23.39
C GLN A 72 8.20 9.54 22.49
N ALA A 73 8.87 9.44 21.33
CA ALA A 73 8.93 10.53 20.35
C ALA A 73 7.53 10.80 19.76
N ALA A 74 6.78 9.74 19.41
CA ALA A 74 5.43 9.84 18.89
C ALA A 74 4.47 10.48 19.91
N LEU A 75 4.50 10.05 21.18
CA LEU A 75 3.69 10.66 22.23
C LEU A 75 4.07 12.13 22.51
N THR A 76 5.34 12.48 22.38
CA THR A 76 5.80 13.88 22.50
C THR A 76 5.23 14.73 21.37
N GLN A 77 5.27 14.24 20.11
CA GLN A 77 4.68 14.91 18.96
C GLN A 77 3.15 15.04 19.09
N ALA A 78 2.49 14.00 19.60
CA ALA A 78 1.04 14.00 19.83
C ALA A 78 0.62 15.09 20.86
N ARG A 79 1.33 15.17 21.98
CA ARG A 79 1.10 16.24 22.98
C ARG A 79 1.37 17.63 22.39
N ALA A 80 2.37 17.77 21.53
CA ALA A 80 2.62 19.03 20.84
C ALA A 80 1.49 19.39 19.86
N ALA A 81 0.89 18.41 19.16
CA ALA A 81 -0.29 18.61 18.33
C ALA A 81 -1.51 19.05 19.16
N ASP A 82 -1.75 18.42 20.30
CA ASP A 82 -2.80 18.81 21.25
C ASP A 82 -2.61 20.25 21.74
N ALA A 83 -1.38 20.62 22.16
CA ALA A 83 -1.04 21.96 22.61
C ALA A 83 -1.23 23.03 21.52
N ARG A 84 -0.88 22.68 20.26
CA ARG A 84 -1.09 23.55 19.09
C ARG A 84 -2.56 23.86 18.88
N LEU A 85 -3.43 22.85 18.97
CA LEU A 85 -4.89 23.02 18.87
C LEU A 85 -5.45 23.86 20.00
N ALA A 86 -5.02 23.60 21.25
CA ALA A 86 -5.42 24.38 22.42
C ALA A 86 -4.99 25.86 22.32
N ALA A 87 -3.90 26.15 21.61
CA ALA A 87 -3.44 27.50 21.29
C ALA A 87 -4.18 28.15 20.09
N GLY A 88 -5.20 27.49 19.51
CA GLY A 88 -6.01 28.04 18.43
C GLY A 88 -5.30 28.08 17.06
N GLN A 89 -4.23 27.27 16.85
CA GLN A 89 -3.45 27.28 15.60
C GLN A 89 -4.13 26.55 14.42
N GLY A 90 -5.39 26.16 14.57
CA GLY A 90 -6.19 25.55 13.52
C GLY A 90 -5.89 24.06 13.27
N CYS A 91 -6.76 23.41 12.47
CA CYS A 91 -6.69 22.00 12.14
C CYS A 91 -5.78 21.75 10.95
N LEU A 92 -5.11 20.59 10.95
CA LEU A 92 -4.35 20.11 9.81
C LEU A 92 -5.02 18.84 9.23
N PRO A 93 -4.84 18.55 7.92
CA PRO A 93 -5.50 17.42 7.26
C PRO A 93 -5.25 16.06 7.91
N LEU A 94 -4.06 15.85 8.48
CA LEU A 94 -3.66 14.67 9.27
C LEU A 94 -3.26 15.04 10.70
N GLY A 95 -3.83 16.13 11.24
CA GLY A 95 -3.46 16.70 12.53
C GLY A 95 -3.51 15.72 13.69
N GLY A 96 -2.34 15.23 14.12
CA GLY A 96 -2.22 14.29 15.23
C GLY A 96 -2.51 12.82 14.88
N VAL A 97 -2.68 12.49 13.60
CA VAL A 97 -2.94 11.13 13.13
C VAL A 97 -1.63 10.35 12.99
N PRO A 98 -1.54 9.13 13.55
CA PRO A 98 -0.36 8.28 13.39
C PRO A 98 -0.28 7.64 12.00
N ILE A 99 0.97 7.48 11.50
CA ILE A 99 1.30 6.83 10.25
C ILE A 99 2.49 5.89 10.43
N ALA A 100 2.49 4.76 9.70
CA ALA A 100 3.61 3.84 9.61
C ALA A 100 4.33 3.96 8.26
N ILE A 101 5.65 3.86 8.24
CA ILE A 101 6.48 4.10 7.05
C ILE A 101 7.32 2.85 6.75
N LYS A 102 7.24 2.35 5.51
CA LYS A 102 8.08 1.22 5.06
C LYS A 102 9.56 1.53 5.25
N ASP A 103 10.32 0.52 5.63
CA ASP A 103 11.70 0.74 6.08
C ASP A 103 12.69 1.12 4.99
N ASN A 104 12.29 1.13 3.73
CA ASN A 104 13.10 1.67 2.63
C ASN A 104 12.85 3.15 2.31
N ILE A 105 12.02 3.85 3.11
CA ILE A 105 11.75 5.29 2.99
C ILE A 105 12.43 6.02 4.14
N GLN A 106 13.25 7.01 3.85
CA GLN A 106 14.01 7.76 4.83
C GLN A 106 13.12 8.59 5.74
N VAL A 107 13.28 8.37 7.06
CA VAL A 107 12.69 9.19 8.12
C VAL A 107 13.80 9.58 9.09
N LYS A 108 14.04 10.87 9.24
CA LYS A 108 15.04 11.37 10.20
C LYS A 108 14.71 10.89 11.61
N GLY A 109 15.73 10.35 12.29
CA GLY A 109 15.57 9.79 13.64
C GLY A 109 15.28 8.29 13.69
N PHE A 110 15.06 7.65 12.52
CA PHE A 110 14.95 6.20 12.38
C PHE A 110 16.06 5.68 11.49
N ALA A 111 16.48 4.43 11.70
CA ALA A 111 17.31 3.74 10.73
C ALA A 111 16.54 3.54 9.42
N ASN A 112 17.23 3.58 8.30
CA ASN A 112 16.69 3.25 6.98
C ASN A 112 17.39 2.01 6.45
N SER A 113 17.02 0.86 7.02
CA SER A 113 17.74 -0.39 6.72
C SER A 113 17.31 -1.04 5.41
N ALA A 114 16.20 -0.63 4.82
CA ALA A 114 15.59 -1.32 3.69
C ALA A 114 15.40 -2.85 3.94
N GLY A 115 15.20 -3.21 5.21
CA GLY A 115 15.05 -4.59 5.66
C GLY A 115 16.34 -5.41 5.59
N THR A 116 17.53 -4.81 5.42
CA THR A 116 18.82 -5.54 5.37
C THR A 116 19.75 -5.16 6.53
N PRO A 117 20.50 -6.11 7.11
CA PRO A 117 21.46 -5.84 8.17
C PRO A 117 22.55 -4.86 7.74
N ALA A 118 22.93 -4.88 6.46
CA ALA A 118 23.98 -4.02 5.92
C ALA A 118 23.72 -2.53 6.11
N LEU A 119 22.45 -2.12 6.15
CA LEU A 119 22.02 -0.74 6.34
C LEU A 119 21.38 -0.47 7.72
N ALA A 120 21.39 -1.43 8.64
CA ALA A 120 20.78 -1.27 9.98
C ALA A 120 21.37 -0.11 10.81
N GLY A 121 22.63 0.28 10.52
CA GLY A 121 23.29 1.42 11.13
C GLY A 121 23.16 2.75 10.37
N PHE A 122 22.44 2.77 9.23
CA PHE A 122 22.28 4.00 8.47
C PHE A 122 21.08 4.82 8.97
N PHE A 123 21.38 5.97 9.56
CA PHE A 123 20.42 6.98 10.00
C PHE A 123 20.47 8.19 9.07
N PRO A 124 19.42 8.44 8.26
CA PRO A 124 19.42 9.55 7.31
C PRO A 124 19.44 10.91 8.03
N ALA A 125 20.21 11.86 7.49
CA ALA A 125 20.30 13.23 8.00
C ALA A 125 19.01 14.03 7.76
N HIS A 126 18.25 13.66 6.74
CA HIS A 126 17.02 14.32 6.29
C HIS A 126 15.90 13.30 6.08
N ASN A 127 14.67 13.76 6.11
CA ASN A 127 13.53 12.99 5.64
C ASN A 127 13.56 12.85 4.12
N ALA A 128 12.92 11.80 3.59
CA ALA A 128 12.41 11.83 2.22
C ALA A 128 11.39 12.98 2.07
N PRO A 129 11.35 13.72 0.94
CA PRO A 129 10.43 14.85 0.77
C PRO A 129 8.95 14.51 1.02
N LEU A 130 8.55 13.28 0.69
CA LEU A 130 7.19 12.80 0.96
C LEU A 130 6.87 12.76 2.47
N ILE A 131 7.86 12.49 3.31
CA ILE A 131 7.71 12.48 4.77
C ILE A 131 7.56 13.90 5.31
N ASP A 132 8.31 14.86 4.76
CA ASP A 132 8.14 16.27 5.13
C ASP A 132 6.72 16.77 4.81
N SER A 133 6.18 16.37 3.64
CA SER A 133 4.79 16.70 3.25
C SER A 133 3.76 16.11 4.23
N LEU A 134 3.93 14.84 4.62
CA LEU A 134 3.03 14.17 5.58
C LEU A 134 3.12 14.81 6.98
N GLN A 135 4.32 15.12 7.44
CA GLN A 135 4.52 15.79 8.75
C GLN A 135 4.00 17.24 8.73
N ALA A 136 4.17 17.97 7.63
CA ALA A 136 3.57 19.30 7.45
C ALA A 136 2.04 19.25 7.47
N ALA A 137 1.43 18.17 6.98
CA ALA A 137 -0.01 17.91 7.10
C ALA A 137 -0.43 17.46 8.52
N GLY A 138 0.51 17.26 9.45
CA GLY A 138 0.27 16.93 10.85
C GLY A 138 0.34 15.44 11.20
N ALA A 139 0.77 14.58 10.27
CA ALA A 139 0.95 13.15 10.56
C ALA A 139 2.10 12.89 11.55
N ILE A 140 1.93 11.87 12.39
CA ILE A 140 2.91 11.45 13.40
C ILE A 140 3.47 10.08 13.03
N VAL A 141 4.76 9.99 12.70
CA VAL A 141 5.40 8.71 12.38
C VAL A 141 5.57 7.88 13.65
N LEU A 142 4.91 6.70 13.72
CA LEU A 142 5.05 5.78 14.84
C LEU A 142 6.30 4.90 14.73
N GLY A 143 6.67 4.52 13.51
CA GLY A 143 7.77 3.59 13.28
C GLY A 143 7.96 3.19 11.83
N LYS A 144 8.96 2.31 11.64
CA LYS A 144 9.34 1.74 10.36
C LYS A 144 8.78 0.33 10.25
N THR A 145 8.00 0.07 9.19
CA THR A 145 7.39 -1.24 8.97
C THR A 145 8.38 -2.20 8.34
N ASN A 146 8.27 -3.46 8.74
CA ASN A 146 9.04 -4.55 8.19
C ASN A 146 8.66 -4.80 6.72
N MET A 147 9.57 -5.41 5.98
CA MET A 147 9.44 -5.57 4.54
C MET A 147 10.23 -6.79 4.05
N HIS A 148 9.96 -7.26 2.86
CA HIS A 148 10.85 -8.18 2.17
C HIS A 148 12.20 -7.48 1.94
N GLU A 149 13.31 -8.14 2.28
CA GLU A 149 14.65 -7.54 2.28
C GLU A 149 14.98 -6.87 0.94
N LEU A 150 15.47 -5.63 0.96
CA LEU A 150 15.79 -4.79 -0.20
C LEU A 150 14.64 -4.63 -1.22
N SER A 151 13.41 -4.91 -0.82
CA SER A 151 12.22 -4.95 -1.69
C SER A 151 12.25 -6.02 -2.80
N PHE A 152 13.15 -7.01 -2.73
CA PHE A 152 13.35 -8.06 -3.72
C PHE A 152 12.55 -9.33 -3.43
N GLY A 153 11.24 -9.20 -3.25
CA GLY A 153 10.33 -10.32 -3.08
C GLY A 153 8.91 -9.91 -2.75
N ALA A 154 8.00 -10.85 -2.80
CA ALA A 154 6.57 -10.68 -2.68
C ALA A 154 5.91 -11.53 -1.56
N SER A 155 6.69 -12.17 -0.69
CA SER A 155 6.15 -13.01 0.39
C SER A 155 6.17 -12.33 1.77
N GLY A 156 6.95 -11.28 1.95
CA GLY A 156 7.21 -10.68 3.25
C GLY A 156 8.27 -11.43 4.08
N TYR A 157 8.97 -12.38 3.46
CA TYR A 157 10.07 -13.07 4.11
C TYR A 157 11.21 -12.09 4.40
N ASN A 158 11.69 -12.10 5.63
CA ASN A 158 12.86 -11.32 6.05
C ASN A 158 13.55 -12.05 7.20
N ARG A 159 14.76 -12.53 6.93
CA ARG A 159 15.55 -13.26 7.92
C ARG A 159 16.30 -12.32 8.87
N ALA A 160 16.56 -11.10 8.47
CA ALA A 160 17.31 -10.14 9.26
C ALA A 160 16.51 -9.58 10.44
N PHE A 161 15.28 -9.18 10.15
CA PHE A 161 14.38 -8.53 11.11
C PHE A 161 13.24 -9.48 11.46
N HIS A 162 13.56 -10.53 12.20
CA HIS A 162 12.59 -11.49 12.70
C HIS A 162 12.34 -11.26 14.20
N GLY A 163 11.09 -11.33 14.60
CA GLY A 163 10.65 -11.32 16.00
C GLY A 163 10.18 -12.71 16.42
N ALA A 164 8.91 -12.84 16.78
CA ALA A 164 8.28 -14.12 17.06
C ALA A 164 8.20 -15.04 15.83
N THR A 165 8.25 -14.46 14.61
CA THR A 165 8.22 -15.20 13.33
C THR A 165 9.29 -14.71 12.39
N VAL A 166 9.74 -15.58 11.47
CA VAL A 166 10.61 -15.20 10.36
C VAL A 166 9.76 -14.59 9.27
N GLY A 167 10.03 -13.32 8.94
CA GLY A 167 9.21 -12.53 8.03
C GLY A 167 7.90 -12.03 8.64
N VAL A 168 7.15 -11.30 7.83
CA VAL A 168 5.86 -10.70 8.22
C VAL A 168 4.72 -11.68 7.98
N ARG A 169 3.77 -11.72 8.88
CA ARG A 169 2.63 -12.63 8.83
C ARG A 169 1.35 -11.92 8.42
N ASN A 170 0.45 -12.69 7.80
CA ASN A 170 -0.83 -12.22 7.34
C ASN A 170 -1.74 -11.80 8.50
N ALA A 171 -2.47 -10.72 8.33
CA ALA A 171 -3.37 -10.17 9.35
C ALA A 171 -4.56 -11.08 9.68
N PHE A 172 -5.02 -11.89 8.71
CA PHE A 172 -6.16 -12.80 8.84
C PHE A 172 -5.75 -14.19 9.33
N ASP A 173 -4.59 -14.68 8.90
CA ASP A 173 -4.04 -15.97 9.31
C ASP A 173 -2.51 -15.87 9.46
N PRO A 174 -1.97 -15.78 10.69
CA PRO A 174 -0.53 -15.68 10.92
C PRO A 174 0.30 -16.89 10.48
N SER A 175 -0.31 -18.00 10.06
CA SER A 175 0.42 -19.11 9.42
C SER A 175 0.78 -18.84 7.95
N ARG A 176 0.28 -17.73 7.38
CA ARG A 176 0.39 -17.38 5.96
C ARG A 176 1.23 -16.14 5.74
N ILE A 177 1.66 -15.96 4.47
CA ILE A 177 2.42 -14.78 4.05
C ILE A 177 1.58 -13.51 4.11
N ALA A 178 2.24 -12.40 4.44
CA ALA A 178 1.62 -11.08 4.33
C ALA A 178 1.65 -10.51 2.92
N GLY A 179 2.35 -11.15 2.00
CA GLY A 179 2.69 -10.55 0.71
C GLY A 179 3.84 -9.54 0.86
N GLY A 180 4.22 -8.87 -0.23
CA GLY A 180 5.35 -7.95 -0.21
C GLY A 180 5.55 -7.14 -1.49
N SER A 181 6.53 -6.27 -1.45
CA SER A 181 7.54 -6.09 -0.39
C SER A 181 7.11 -5.16 0.75
N SER A 182 5.97 -4.42 0.68
CA SER A 182 5.49 -3.54 1.76
C SER A 182 4.68 -4.33 2.81
N SER A 183 5.23 -5.46 3.24
CA SER A 183 4.58 -6.50 4.02
C SER A 183 4.04 -6.01 5.36
N GLY A 184 4.90 -5.33 6.14
CA GLY A 184 4.55 -4.82 7.46
C GLY A 184 3.51 -3.70 7.40
N SER A 185 3.56 -2.85 6.37
CA SER A 185 2.55 -1.81 6.14
C SER A 185 1.17 -2.43 5.91
N ALA A 186 1.09 -3.46 5.05
CA ALA A 186 -0.17 -4.14 4.76
C ALA A 186 -0.69 -4.95 5.96
N ALA A 187 0.17 -5.72 6.63
CA ALA A 187 -0.20 -6.51 7.81
C ALA A 187 -0.71 -5.60 8.95
N ALA A 188 -0.04 -4.48 9.19
CA ALA A 188 -0.46 -3.51 10.21
C ALA A 188 -1.82 -2.88 9.87
N LEU A 189 -2.09 -2.55 8.61
CA LEU A 189 -3.38 -2.04 8.16
C LEU A 189 -4.48 -3.11 8.24
N GLY A 190 -4.21 -4.31 7.74
CA GLY A 190 -5.16 -5.43 7.77
C GLY A 190 -5.60 -5.78 9.19
N ALA A 191 -4.63 -5.86 10.11
CA ALA A 191 -4.87 -6.16 11.53
C ALA A 191 -5.37 -4.94 12.34
N ARG A 192 -5.63 -3.80 11.71
CA ARG A 192 -6.07 -2.57 12.39
C ARG A 192 -5.10 -2.14 13.50
N LEU A 193 -3.80 -2.11 13.21
CA LEU A 193 -2.75 -1.63 14.10
C LEU A 193 -2.34 -0.18 13.79
N ILE A 194 -2.77 0.35 12.65
CA ILE A 194 -2.50 1.71 12.18
C ILE A 194 -3.59 2.13 11.18
N PRO A 195 -3.98 3.41 11.11
CA PRO A 195 -5.00 3.86 10.15
C PRO A 195 -4.47 4.00 8.71
N ILE A 196 -3.24 4.48 8.54
CA ILE A 196 -2.59 4.74 7.24
C ILE A 196 -1.12 4.35 7.28
N ALA A 197 -0.56 3.98 6.12
CA ALA A 197 0.84 3.65 5.97
C ALA A 197 1.39 4.08 4.60
N MET A 198 2.72 4.19 4.51
CA MET A 198 3.42 4.31 3.24
C MET A 198 4.15 3.02 2.91
N GLY A 199 4.00 2.58 1.68
CA GLY A 199 4.78 1.54 1.04
C GLY A 199 5.56 2.06 -0.15
N THR A 200 6.13 1.15 -0.94
CA THR A 200 6.72 1.40 -2.25
C THR A 200 6.26 0.33 -3.22
N ASP A 201 6.17 0.67 -4.50
CA ASP A 201 5.68 -0.23 -5.54
C ASP A 201 6.59 -0.16 -6.77
N THR A 202 7.21 -1.29 -7.12
CA THR A 202 8.01 -1.47 -8.33
C THR A 202 7.30 -2.39 -9.31
N GLY A 203 6.60 -3.42 -8.81
CA GLY A 203 5.88 -4.41 -9.59
C GLY A 203 4.60 -4.91 -8.91
N GLY A 204 4.07 -4.16 -7.91
CA GLY A 204 2.90 -4.56 -7.13
C GLY A 204 3.07 -4.40 -5.62
N SER A 205 4.24 -3.95 -5.15
CA SER A 205 4.62 -4.05 -3.74
C SER A 205 3.83 -3.20 -2.74
N SER A 206 2.89 -2.35 -3.15
CA SER A 206 1.87 -1.75 -2.27
C SER A 206 0.49 -2.38 -2.49
N ARG A 207 0.19 -2.82 -3.71
CA ARG A 207 -1.11 -3.38 -4.11
C ARG A 207 -1.27 -4.84 -3.71
N GLU A 208 -0.28 -5.68 -4.04
CA GLU A 208 -0.27 -7.11 -3.76
C GLU A 208 -0.39 -7.42 -2.27
N PRO A 209 0.46 -6.85 -1.35
CA PRO A 209 0.31 -7.14 0.06
C PRO A 209 -0.99 -6.57 0.65
N CYS A 210 -1.53 -5.46 0.12
CA CYS A 210 -2.86 -4.99 0.50
C CYS A 210 -3.96 -5.96 0.06
N ALA A 211 -3.86 -6.55 -1.12
CA ALA A 211 -4.80 -7.57 -1.57
C ALA A 211 -4.87 -8.76 -0.62
N LEU A 212 -3.72 -9.21 -0.12
CA LEU A 212 -3.64 -10.35 0.80
C LEU A 212 -4.01 -10.02 2.25
N ASN A 213 -4.01 -8.75 2.66
CA ASN A 213 -4.35 -8.32 4.02
C ASN A 213 -5.65 -7.50 4.09
N GLY A 214 -6.40 -7.37 3.01
CA GLY A 214 -7.69 -6.68 3.01
C GLY A 214 -7.58 -5.17 3.23
N CYS A 215 -6.49 -4.51 2.83
CA CYS A 215 -6.35 -3.06 2.80
C CYS A 215 -6.42 -2.50 1.37
N VAL A 216 -6.46 -1.18 1.24
CA VAL A 216 -6.42 -0.48 -0.05
C VAL A 216 -4.97 -0.09 -0.33
N GLY A 217 -4.45 -0.52 -1.49
CA GLY A 217 -3.11 -0.19 -1.96
C GLY A 217 -3.16 0.61 -3.25
N PHE A 218 -2.43 1.72 -3.30
CA PHE A 218 -2.35 2.55 -4.49
C PHE A 218 -0.91 2.67 -4.98
N ARG A 219 -0.72 2.37 -6.26
CA ARG A 219 0.46 2.70 -7.04
C ARG A 219 0.13 3.93 -7.88
N PRO A 220 0.74 5.11 -7.65
CA PRO A 220 0.59 6.26 -8.54
C PRO A 220 1.40 6.09 -9.82
N THR A 221 1.12 6.91 -10.83
CA THR A 221 2.01 7.12 -11.96
C THR A 221 3.42 7.47 -11.48
N VAL A 222 4.45 6.86 -12.06
CA VAL A 222 5.84 7.12 -11.69
C VAL A 222 6.16 8.63 -11.80
N GLY A 223 6.76 9.18 -10.76
CA GLY A 223 7.06 10.60 -10.66
C GLY A 223 5.93 11.50 -10.17
N ARG A 224 4.73 10.94 -9.89
CA ARG A 224 3.65 11.72 -9.24
C ARG A 224 4.03 12.16 -7.83
N TYR A 225 4.74 11.33 -7.08
CA TYR A 225 5.36 11.68 -5.80
C TYR A 225 6.88 11.62 -5.93
N SER A 226 7.59 12.38 -5.09
CA SER A 226 9.04 12.32 -5.05
C SER A 226 9.53 10.95 -4.62
N GLY A 227 10.44 10.35 -5.41
CA GLY A 227 11.17 9.14 -5.06
C GLY A 227 12.47 9.39 -4.29
N GLN A 228 12.82 10.66 -4.00
CA GLN A 228 14.03 10.98 -3.25
C GLN A 228 13.96 10.42 -1.83
N GLY A 229 15.09 9.88 -1.36
CA GLY A 229 15.15 9.26 -0.03
C GLY A 229 14.48 7.88 0.07
N VAL A 230 14.15 7.27 -1.07
CA VAL A 230 13.68 5.87 -1.14
C VAL A 230 14.83 4.99 -1.62
N THR A 231 15.11 3.88 -0.93
CA THR A 231 16.09 2.89 -1.38
C THR A 231 15.58 2.23 -2.67
N PRO A 232 16.30 2.37 -3.81
CA PRO A 232 15.77 2.03 -5.13
C PRO A 232 15.95 0.56 -5.50
N ILE A 233 15.11 0.12 -6.45
CA ILE A 233 15.29 -1.09 -7.27
C ILE A 233 15.58 -0.67 -8.72
N SER A 234 14.61 0.01 -9.32
CA SER A 234 14.62 0.46 -10.71
C SER A 234 13.95 1.84 -10.78
N PRO A 235 14.71 2.94 -10.91
CA PRO A 235 14.17 4.30 -10.90
C PRO A 235 13.10 4.55 -11.96
N ARG A 236 13.10 3.74 -13.03
CA ARG A 236 12.09 3.77 -14.08
C ARG A 236 10.72 3.30 -13.63
N ARG A 237 10.66 2.48 -12.57
CA ARG A 237 9.46 1.77 -12.12
C ARG A 237 9.07 2.07 -10.69
N ASP A 238 10.05 2.51 -9.88
CA ASP A 238 9.84 2.72 -8.45
C ASP A 238 8.93 3.92 -8.20
N THR A 239 7.95 3.74 -7.32
CA THR A 239 7.13 4.83 -6.83
C THR A 239 6.75 4.58 -5.36
N PRO A 240 6.74 5.62 -4.50
CA PRO A 240 6.06 5.51 -3.21
C PRO A 240 4.57 5.21 -3.41
N GLY A 241 4.01 4.31 -2.61
CA GLY A 241 2.61 3.90 -2.69
C GLY A 241 1.89 4.10 -1.35
N PRO A 242 0.91 4.99 -1.26
CA PRO A 242 0.07 5.09 -0.07
C PRO A 242 -0.79 3.85 0.10
N MET A 243 -0.94 3.43 1.34
CA MET A 243 -1.73 2.28 1.76
C MET A 243 -2.63 2.69 2.93
N ALA A 244 -3.89 2.26 2.91
CA ALA A 244 -4.86 2.69 3.92
C ALA A 244 -5.97 1.67 4.14
N ASN A 245 -6.81 1.99 5.12
CA ASN A 245 -8.00 1.21 5.43
C ASN A 245 -9.24 1.65 4.63
N SER A 246 -9.19 2.78 3.92
CA SER A 246 -10.25 3.29 3.07
C SER A 246 -9.68 4.02 1.86
N LEU A 247 -10.43 4.05 0.78
CA LEU A 247 -10.04 4.86 -0.39
C LEU A 247 -10.12 6.36 -0.09
N GLY A 248 -10.97 6.79 0.84
CA GLY A 248 -10.99 8.17 1.32
C GLY A 248 -9.63 8.62 1.84
N ASP A 249 -8.99 7.77 2.65
CA ASP A 249 -7.65 8.05 3.18
C ASP A 249 -6.57 8.02 2.09
N ILE A 250 -6.68 7.15 1.07
CA ILE A 250 -5.78 7.18 -0.10
C ILE A 250 -5.91 8.50 -0.85
N VAL A 251 -7.13 8.99 -1.09
CA VAL A 251 -7.38 10.29 -1.76
C VAL A 251 -6.79 11.44 -0.94
N LEU A 252 -6.93 11.40 0.39
CA LEU A 252 -6.32 12.40 1.27
C LEU A 252 -4.79 12.38 1.20
N LEU A 253 -4.18 11.17 1.25
CA LEU A 253 -2.73 11.01 1.11
C LEU A 253 -2.23 11.46 -0.27
N ASP A 254 -2.95 11.11 -1.35
CA ASP A 254 -2.62 11.55 -2.71
C ASP A 254 -2.61 13.08 -2.83
N ALA A 255 -3.61 13.75 -2.27
CA ALA A 255 -3.69 15.21 -2.30
C ALA A 255 -2.50 15.86 -1.54
N ILE A 256 -2.12 15.32 -0.39
CA ILE A 256 -0.98 15.81 0.40
C ILE A 256 0.35 15.57 -0.33
N LEU A 257 0.55 14.37 -0.88
CA LEU A 257 1.81 13.96 -1.48
C LEU A 257 2.06 14.59 -2.85
N SER A 258 1.01 14.76 -3.65
CA SER A 258 1.10 15.37 -4.98
C SER A 258 1.02 16.91 -4.95
N GLY A 259 0.56 17.48 -3.85
CA GLY A 259 0.24 18.91 -3.75
C GLY A 259 -0.95 19.33 -4.63
N ALA A 260 -1.65 18.37 -5.24
CA ALA A 260 -2.83 18.63 -6.04
C ALA A 260 -4.07 18.77 -5.15
N PRO A 261 -5.05 19.61 -5.52
CA PRO A 261 -6.31 19.65 -4.79
C PRO A 261 -6.99 18.28 -4.85
N ALA A 262 -7.76 17.93 -3.81
CA ALA A 262 -8.47 16.65 -3.69
C ALA A 262 -9.63 16.54 -4.72
N LEU A 263 -9.36 16.80 -6.00
CA LEU A 263 -10.32 16.74 -7.11
C LEU A 263 -10.87 15.32 -7.34
N ALA A 264 -10.14 14.30 -6.95
CA ALA A 264 -10.58 12.90 -6.97
C ALA A 264 -11.69 12.57 -5.95
N ALA A 265 -12.15 13.56 -5.18
CA ALA A 265 -13.16 13.33 -4.16
C ALA A 265 -14.57 13.04 -4.74
N THR A 266 -14.86 13.46 -5.97
CA THR A 266 -16.18 13.27 -6.58
C THR A 266 -16.27 11.92 -7.30
N PRO A 267 -17.10 10.97 -6.83
CA PRO A 267 -17.30 9.68 -7.49
C PRO A 267 -17.81 9.86 -8.92
N VAL A 268 -17.34 9.00 -9.83
CA VAL A 268 -17.85 8.94 -11.22
C VAL A 268 -19.13 8.14 -11.25
N PRO A 269 -20.22 8.59 -11.87
CA PRO A 269 -21.43 7.78 -12.04
C PRO A 269 -21.11 6.43 -12.69
N ALA A 270 -21.60 5.32 -12.12
CA ALA A 270 -21.32 3.96 -12.58
C ALA A 270 -21.56 3.77 -14.09
N SER A 271 -22.64 4.34 -14.63
CA SER A 271 -22.99 4.28 -16.06
C SER A 271 -22.00 5.00 -17.01
N ARG A 272 -21.08 5.79 -16.46
CA ARG A 272 -20.02 6.50 -17.21
C ARG A 272 -18.65 5.83 -17.05
N ILE A 273 -18.59 4.69 -16.35
CA ILE A 273 -17.35 3.94 -16.14
C ILE A 273 -17.31 2.80 -17.16
N ARG A 274 -16.18 2.70 -17.87
CA ARG A 274 -15.93 1.69 -18.87
C ARG A 274 -14.63 0.94 -18.55
N LEU A 275 -14.75 -0.33 -18.12
CA LEU A 275 -13.64 -1.15 -17.65
C LEU A 275 -13.35 -2.30 -18.62
N GLY A 276 -12.08 -2.44 -18.99
CA GLY A 276 -11.61 -3.56 -19.82
C GLY A 276 -11.36 -4.81 -18.96
N VAL A 277 -11.84 -5.96 -19.42
CA VAL A 277 -11.61 -7.28 -18.81
C VAL A 277 -10.72 -8.07 -19.74
N ALA A 278 -9.41 -8.15 -19.45
CA ALA A 278 -8.42 -8.76 -20.33
C ALA A 278 -8.11 -10.20 -19.90
N ASP A 279 -8.25 -11.16 -20.82
CA ASP A 279 -8.10 -12.61 -20.56
C ASP A 279 -6.81 -12.98 -19.83
N PHE A 280 -5.70 -12.28 -20.11
CA PHE A 280 -4.42 -12.52 -19.46
C PHE A 280 -4.51 -12.49 -17.92
N HIS A 281 -5.19 -11.50 -17.36
CA HIS A 281 -5.27 -11.32 -15.90
C HIS A 281 -6.26 -12.28 -15.23
N TRP A 282 -7.13 -12.93 -16.02
CA TRP A 282 -8.19 -13.83 -15.54
C TRP A 282 -7.84 -15.31 -15.73
N ALA A 283 -6.69 -15.60 -16.34
CA ALA A 283 -6.19 -16.98 -16.50
C ALA A 283 -5.64 -17.55 -15.18
N ASP A 284 -5.71 -18.86 -14.98
CA ASP A 284 -5.09 -19.62 -13.89
C ASP A 284 -5.32 -19.03 -12.48
N LEU A 285 -6.51 -18.53 -12.21
CA LEU A 285 -6.91 -18.03 -10.91
C LEU A 285 -7.20 -19.20 -9.96
N ASP A 286 -6.83 -19.04 -8.71
CA ASP A 286 -7.34 -19.87 -7.61
C ASP A 286 -8.88 -19.86 -7.64
N PRO A 287 -9.56 -21.00 -7.43
CA PRO A 287 -11.01 -21.09 -7.45
C PRO A 287 -11.71 -20.06 -6.55
N GLU A 288 -11.20 -19.81 -5.34
CA GLU A 288 -11.77 -18.82 -4.43
C GLU A 288 -11.62 -17.39 -4.95
N VAL A 289 -10.45 -17.05 -5.50
CA VAL A 289 -10.20 -15.75 -6.14
C VAL A 289 -11.12 -15.59 -7.35
N ALA A 290 -11.22 -16.61 -8.21
CA ALA A 290 -12.08 -16.58 -9.37
C ALA A 290 -13.56 -16.38 -9.03
N ALA A 291 -14.03 -17.03 -7.96
CA ALA A 291 -15.42 -16.91 -7.50
C ALA A 291 -15.73 -15.49 -6.98
N GLN A 292 -14.88 -14.96 -6.09
CA GLN A 292 -15.06 -13.62 -5.53
C GLN A 292 -14.91 -12.53 -6.60
N ALA A 293 -13.93 -12.66 -7.47
CA ALA A 293 -13.71 -11.70 -8.55
C ALA A 293 -14.89 -11.65 -9.54
N ARG A 294 -15.44 -12.80 -9.92
CA ARG A 294 -16.66 -12.86 -10.76
C ARG A 294 -17.86 -12.23 -10.06
N ALA A 295 -18.05 -12.50 -8.77
CA ALA A 295 -19.10 -11.88 -7.97
C ALA A 295 -18.93 -10.35 -7.90
N ALA A 296 -17.68 -9.87 -7.79
CA ALA A 296 -17.36 -8.45 -7.82
C ALA A 296 -17.68 -7.80 -9.16
N LEU A 297 -17.34 -8.45 -10.29
CA LEU A 297 -17.73 -7.97 -11.64
C LEU A 297 -19.25 -7.92 -11.81
N GLU A 298 -19.97 -8.93 -11.31
CA GLU A 298 -21.43 -8.94 -11.41
C GLU A 298 -22.07 -7.79 -10.63
N LYS A 299 -21.57 -7.44 -9.44
CA LYS A 299 -22.02 -6.23 -8.73
C LYS A 299 -21.80 -4.96 -9.56
N LEU A 300 -20.66 -4.82 -10.25
CA LEU A 300 -20.38 -3.69 -11.12
C LEU A 300 -21.34 -3.63 -12.30
N ARG A 301 -21.60 -4.77 -12.95
CA ARG A 301 -22.54 -4.88 -14.09
C ARG A 301 -23.96 -4.48 -13.67
N LEU A 302 -24.42 -4.96 -12.52
CA LEU A 302 -25.74 -4.63 -11.98
C LEU A 302 -25.87 -3.14 -11.59
N ALA A 303 -24.76 -2.51 -11.18
CA ALA A 303 -24.70 -1.07 -10.89
C ALA A 303 -24.61 -0.20 -12.18
N GLY A 304 -24.48 -0.82 -13.35
CA GLY A 304 -24.45 -0.12 -14.64
C GLY A 304 -23.05 0.21 -15.16
N VAL A 305 -21.97 -0.31 -14.54
CA VAL A 305 -20.60 -0.20 -15.09
C VAL A 305 -20.51 -1.00 -16.38
N GLN A 306 -19.89 -0.42 -17.40
CA GLN A 306 -19.68 -1.10 -18.68
C GLN A 306 -18.42 -1.96 -18.60
N LEU A 307 -18.59 -3.29 -18.65
CA LEU A 307 -17.50 -4.26 -18.68
C LEU A 307 -17.26 -4.69 -20.12
N VAL A 308 -16.05 -4.48 -20.62
CA VAL A 308 -15.68 -4.72 -22.03
C VAL A 308 -14.65 -5.83 -22.08
N PRO A 309 -14.96 -7.01 -22.64
CA PRO A 309 -13.95 -8.01 -22.92
C PRO A 309 -12.91 -7.45 -23.90
N VAL A 310 -11.64 -7.59 -23.58
CA VAL A 310 -10.53 -7.11 -24.41
C VAL A 310 -9.46 -8.18 -24.55
N ALA A 311 -8.88 -8.27 -25.76
CA ALA A 311 -7.72 -9.12 -26.01
C ALA A 311 -6.44 -8.29 -25.95
N MET A 312 -5.41 -8.84 -25.33
CA MET A 312 -4.06 -8.24 -25.25
C MET A 312 -3.02 -9.23 -25.82
N PRO A 313 -3.06 -9.52 -27.12
CA PRO A 313 -2.15 -10.51 -27.73
C PRO A 313 -0.70 -10.06 -27.59
N GLY A 314 0.17 -10.96 -27.17
CA GLY A 314 1.60 -10.66 -26.97
C GLY A 314 1.96 -10.02 -25.63
N LEU A 315 0.99 -9.71 -24.75
CA LEU A 315 1.27 -9.11 -23.43
C LEU A 315 2.28 -9.91 -22.63
N ALA A 316 2.06 -11.23 -22.46
CA ALA A 316 2.96 -12.10 -21.71
C ALA A 316 4.39 -12.11 -22.29
N GLN A 317 4.51 -12.16 -23.61
CA GLN A 317 5.81 -12.19 -24.30
C GLN A 317 6.56 -10.85 -24.16
N LEU A 318 5.86 -9.73 -24.34
CA LEU A 318 6.45 -8.39 -24.16
C LEU A 318 6.86 -8.16 -22.71
N HIS A 319 5.97 -8.50 -21.77
CA HIS A 319 6.27 -8.40 -20.34
C HIS A 319 7.52 -9.21 -19.95
N ALA A 320 7.62 -10.48 -20.36
CA ALA A 320 8.77 -11.31 -20.05
C ALA A 320 10.10 -10.77 -20.60
N LYS A 321 10.06 -10.06 -21.73
CA LYS A 321 11.25 -9.43 -22.34
C LYS A 321 11.65 -8.10 -21.69
N VAL A 322 10.78 -7.49 -20.89
CA VAL A 322 11.04 -6.22 -20.20
C VAL A 322 11.36 -6.43 -18.72
N ALA A 323 10.59 -7.24 -18.03
CA ALA A 323 10.54 -7.28 -16.56
C ALA A 323 11.92 -7.53 -15.91
N LEU A 324 12.50 -8.69 -16.12
CA LEU A 324 13.78 -9.06 -15.49
C LEU A 324 14.98 -8.29 -16.08
N PRO A 325 15.14 -8.14 -17.41
CA PRO A 325 16.27 -7.36 -17.95
C PRO A 325 16.36 -5.95 -17.38
N VAL A 326 15.24 -5.25 -17.25
CA VAL A 326 15.23 -3.88 -16.72
C VAL A 326 15.62 -3.87 -15.25
N VAL A 327 14.95 -4.66 -14.41
CA VAL A 327 15.22 -4.68 -12.95
C VAL A 327 16.66 -5.10 -12.66
N ILE A 328 17.14 -6.19 -13.25
CA ILE A 328 18.48 -6.73 -12.97
C ILE A 328 19.59 -5.75 -13.37
N MET A 329 19.44 -5.09 -14.52
CA MET A 329 20.48 -4.19 -15.02
C MET A 329 20.46 -2.82 -14.35
N GLU A 330 19.29 -2.31 -13.94
CA GLU A 330 19.19 -1.00 -13.30
C GLU A 330 19.54 -1.03 -11.81
N THR A 331 19.24 -2.11 -11.09
CA THR A 331 19.41 -2.21 -9.64
C THR A 331 20.83 -1.90 -9.17
N ARG A 332 21.85 -2.49 -9.80
CA ARG A 332 23.24 -2.28 -9.37
C ARG A 332 23.62 -0.80 -9.44
N GLN A 333 23.31 -0.14 -10.56
CA GLN A 333 23.62 1.26 -10.75
C GLN A 333 22.85 2.15 -9.77
N ALA A 334 21.54 1.89 -9.63
CA ALA A 334 20.65 2.67 -8.76
C ALA A 334 21.05 2.55 -7.28
N LEU A 335 21.32 1.34 -6.78
CA LEU A 335 21.80 1.15 -5.42
C LEU A 335 23.18 1.76 -5.19
N THR A 336 24.13 1.60 -6.12
CA THR A 336 25.44 2.22 -5.99
C THR A 336 25.35 3.73 -5.88
N ALA A 337 24.55 4.37 -6.73
CA ALA A 337 24.31 5.82 -6.68
C ALA A 337 23.67 6.23 -5.36
N TYR A 338 22.60 5.51 -4.93
CA TYR A 338 21.92 5.78 -3.66
C TYR A 338 22.87 5.69 -2.46
N LEU A 339 23.69 4.63 -2.37
CA LEU A 339 24.62 4.43 -1.25
C LEU A 339 25.64 5.58 -1.14
N GLN A 340 26.10 6.09 -2.28
CA GLN A 340 27.03 7.23 -2.35
C GLN A 340 26.35 8.57 -2.05
N GLU A 341 25.22 8.85 -2.70
CA GLU A 341 24.47 10.11 -2.55
C GLU A 341 23.96 10.31 -1.12
N GLN A 342 23.53 9.21 -0.48
CA GLN A 342 23.04 9.25 0.90
C GLN A 342 24.16 9.13 1.95
N ALA A 343 25.42 9.04 1.52
CA ALA A 343 26.59 8.91 2.39
C ALA A 343 26.42 7.80 3.44
N THR A 344 25.91 6.63 3.04
CA THR A 344 25.58 5.54 3.96
C THR A 344 26.81 4.93 4.63
N GLY A 345 28.00 5.13 4.07
CA GLY A 345 29.25 4.49 4.51
C GLY A 345 29.36 3.01 4.08
N VAL A 346 28.39 2.49 3.34
CA VAL A 346 28.33 1.09 2.87
C VAL A 346 28.58 1.04 1.36
N SER A 347 29.52 0.19 0.90
CA SER A 347 29.73 -0.06 -0.52
C SER A 347 28.67 -1.04 -1.06
N PHE A 348 28.49 -1.09 -2.39
CA PHE A 348 27.56 -2.05 -3.00
C PHE A 348 27.97 -3.51 -2.67
N GLU A 349 29.26 -3.80 -2.67
CA GLU A 349 29.80 -5.12 -2.33
C GLU A 349 29.50 -5.49 -0.88
N ALA A 350 29.72 -4.56 0.06
CA ALA A 350 29.39 -4.76 1.47
C ALA A 350 27.87 -4.91 1.70
N LEU A 351 27.06 -4.18 0.93
CA LEU A 351 25.61 -4.38 0.93
C LEU A 351 25.24 -5.83 0.54
N VAL A 352 25.81 -6.33 -0.56
CA VAL A 352 25.56 -7.69 -1.06
C VAL A 352 26.01 -8.76 -0.06
N GLU A 353 27.19 -8.60 0.54
CA GLU A 353 27.70 -9.50 1.58
C GLU A 353 26.80 -9.53 2.83
N GLY A 354 26.17 -8.41 3.14
CA GLY A 354 25.29 -8.26 4.30
C GLY A 354 23.85 -8.73 4.10
N ILE A 355 23.45 -9.17 2.89
CA ILE A 355 22.09 -9.71 2.64
C ILE A 355 21.89 -11.00 3.45
N ALA A 356 20.85 -11.04 4.28
CA ALA A 356 20.56 -12.15 5.18
C ALA A 356 19.56 -13.18 4.60
N SER A 357 18.65 -12.75 3.74
CA SER A 357 17.60 -13.60 3.16
C SER A 357 18.15 -14.38 1.96
N PRO A 358 18.12 -15.73 1.98
CA PRO A 358 18.76 -16.55 0.94
C PRO A 358 18.21 -16.35 -0.47
N ASP A 359 16.92 -16.08 -0.61
CA ASP A 359 16.27 -15.78 -1.89
C ASP A 359 16.78 -14.48 -2.50
N VAL A 360 16.89 -13.43 -1.70
CA VAL A 360 17.46 -12.14 -2.12
C VAL A 360 18.95 -12.27 -2.42
N GLN A 361 19.69 -12.95 -1.55
CA GLN A 361 21.12 -13.22 -1.72
C GLN A 361 21.39 -13.96 -3.05
N ALA A 362 20.54 -14.93 -3.39
CA ALA A 362 20.65 -15.66 -4.64
C ALA A 362 20.41 -14.79 -5.87
N ILE A 363 19.43 -13.89 -5.85
CA ILE A 363 19.18 -12.95 -6.95
C ILE A 363 20.39 -12.01 -7.14
N PHE A 364 20.90 -11.43 -6.05
CA PHE A 364 22.04 -10.53 -6.12
C PHE A 364 23.29 -11.21 -6.63
N THR A 365 23.67 -12.35 -6.07
CA THR A 365 24.93 -13.05 -6.43
C THR A 365 24.90 -13.69 -7.82
N ARG A 366 23.75 -14.21 -8.24
CA ARG A 366 23.65 -14.94 -9.52
C ARG A 366 23.26 -14.05 -10.70
N MET A 367 22.56 -12.91 -10.47
CA MET A 367 21.99 -12.11 -11.53
C MET A 367 22.47 -10.65 -11.48
N ILE A 368 22.27 -9.91 -10.36
CA ILE A 368 22.54 -8.48 -10.29
C ILE A 368 24.03 -8.18 -10.32
N VAL A 369 24.84 -8.83 -9.48
CA VAL A 369 26.30 -8.61 -9.43
C VAL A 369 26.97 -8.94 -10.78
N PRO A 370 26.72 -10.11 -11.40
CA PRO A 370 27.33 -10.42 -12.70
C PRO A 370 26.60 -9.81 -13.91
N GLY A 371 25.47 -9.08 -13.72
CA GLY A 371 24.67 -8.52 -14.79
C GLY A 371 24.12 -9.58 -15.75
N ARG A 372 23.54 -10.65 -15.20
CA ARG A 372 23.04 -11.79 -15.98
C ARG A 372 21.52 -11.91 -15.88
N VAL A 373 20.89 -12.31 -16.97
CA VAL A 373 19.44 -12.54 -17.07
C VAL A 373 19.17 -13.93 -17.67
N PRO A 374 18.00 -14.54 -17.41
CA PRO A 374 17.62 -15.79 -18.07
C PRO A 374 17.48 -15.62 -19.58
N GLY A 375 18.12 -16.52 -20.33
CA GLY A 375 17.92 -16.65 -21.76
C GLY A 375 16.66 -17.49 -22.10
N PRO A 376 16.40 -17.69 -23.41
CA PRO A 376 15.27 -18.49 -23.87
C PRO A 376 15.28 -19.95 -23.41
N ASP A 377 16.46 -20.48 -23.13
CA ASP A 377 16.69 -21.84 -22.60
C ASP A 377 16.68 -21.90 -21.06
N GLY A 378 16.41 -20.77 -20.40
CA GLY A 378 16.46 -20.62 -18.94
C GLY A 378 17.86 -20.50 -18.35
N GLN A 379 18.93 -20.60 -19.17
CA GLN A 379 20.30 -20.42 -18.69
C GLN A 379 20.62 -18.93 -18.52
N LEU A 380 21.43 -18.60 -17.52
CA LEU A 380 21.85 -17.20 -17.28
C LEU A 380 22.90 -16.77 -18.32
N GLN A 381 22.59 -15.70 -19.04
CA GLN A 381 23.43 -15.08 -20.07
C GLN A 381 23.70 -13.60 -19.73
N PRO A 382 24.72 -12.93 -20.36
CA PRO A 382 24.95 -11.52 -20.19
C PRO A 382 23.71 -10.69 -20.51
N GLY A 383 23.32 -9.78 -19.58
CA GLY A 383 22.05 -9.05 -19.66
C GLY A 383 22.06 -7.78 -20.50
N ALA A 384 23.25 -7.27 -20.91
CA ALA A 384 23.38 -5.96 -21.55
C ALA A 384 22.58 -5.84 -22.86
N GLU A 385 22.65 -6.84 -23.74
CA GLU A 385 21.90 -6.86 -25.00
C GLU A 385 20.39 -6.95 -24.74
N ALA A 386 19.99 -7.89 -23.88
CA ALA A 386 18.57 -8.04 -23.49
C ALA A 386 18.00 -6.76 -22.87
N TYR A 387 18.79 -6.04 -22.07
CA TYR A 387 18.39 -4.75 -21.52
C TYR A 387 18.22 -3.69 -22.61
N GLN A 388 19.16 -3.58 -23.55
CA GLN A 388 19.04 -2.63 -24.66
C GLN A 388 17.81 -2.93 -25.52
N GLU A 389 17.55 -4.20 -25.86
CA GLU A 389 16.34 -4.59 -26.58
C GLU A 389 15.09 -4.29 -25.73
N ALA A 390 15.12 -4.56 -24.43
CA ALA A 390 14.01 -4.26 -23.54
C ALA A 390 13.61 -2.79 -23.58
N ILE A 391 14.58 -1.85 -23.44
CA ILE A 391 14.28 -0.41 -23.36
C ILE A 391 14.01 0.24 -24.72
N THR A 392 14.63 -0.28 -25.81
CA THR A 392 14.53 0.36 -27.13
C THR A 392 13.41 -0.22 -28.01
N ARG A 393 13.03 -1.47 -27.77
CA ARG A 393 12.06 -2.17 -28.62
C ARG A 393 10.83 -2.68 -27.84
N HIS A 394 11.04 -3.44 -26.76
CA HIS A 394 9.96 -4.18 -26.12
C HIS A 394 9.12 -3.30 -25.19
N LEU A 395 9.73 -2.40 -24.43
CA LEU A 395 9.01 -1.45 -23.59
C LEU A 395 8.15 -0.45 -24.42
N PRO A 396 8.65 0.15 -25.52
CA PRO A 396 7.80 0.93 -26.42
C PRO A 396 6.63 0.11 -26.99
N ALA A 397 6.86 -1.14 -27.41
CA ALA A 397 5.82 -2.00 -27.92
C ALA A 397 4.78 -2.38 -26.86
N LEU A 398 5.22 -2.58 -25.61
CA LEU A 398 4.32 -2.84 -24.48
C LEU A 398 3.45 -1.61 -24.17
N ARG A 399 4.03 -0.40 -24.19
CA ARG A 399 3.27 0.85 -24.06
C ARG A 399 2.23 1.02 -25.15
N GLU A 400 2.61 0.78 -26.40
CA GLU A 400 1.70 0.88 -27.54
C GLU A 400 0.54 -0.12 -27.43
N LEU A 401 0.81 -1.36 -26.97
CA LEU A 401 -0.24 -2.36 -26.75
C LEU A 401 -1.31 -1.83 -25.77
N TYR A 402 -0.89 -1.27 -24.62
CA TYR A 402 -1.84 -0.68 -23.66
C TYR A 402 -2.58 0.52 -24.26
N HIS A 403 -1.86 1.46 -24.89
CA HIS A 403 -2.49 2.64 -25.50
C HIS A 403 -3.52 2.28 -26.55
N SER A 404 -3.20 1.33 -27.46
CA SER A 404 -4.12 0.88 -28.49
C SER A 404 -5.38 0.23 -27.90
N VAL A 405 -5.22 -0.68 -26.91
CA VAL A 405 -6.36 -1.33 -26.25
C VAL A 405 -7.28 -0.31 -25.57
N PHE A 406 -6.70 0.67 -24.86
CA PHE A 406 -7.50 1.72 -24.23
C PHE A 406 -8.21 2.61 -25.24
N ALA A 407 -7.55 3.00 -26.33
CA ALA A 407 -8.13 3.85 -27.37
C ALA A 407 -9.23 3.12 -28.15
N ASP A 408 -8.96 1.91 -28.65
CA ASP A 408 -9.87 1.12 -29.48
C ASP A 408 -11.16 0.78 -28.74
N HIS A 409 -11.07 0.55 -27.44
CA HIS A 409 -12.21 0.18 -26.59
C HIS A 409 -12.72 1.33 -25.73
N GLN A 410 -12.13 2.53 -25.82
CA GLN A 410 -12.50 3.72 -25.04
C GLN A 410 -12.56 3.44 -23.52
N LEU A 411 -11.52 2.78 -22.99
CA LEU A 411 -11.50 2.35 -21.60
C LEU A 411 -11.08 3.49 -20.65
N ASP A 412 -11.70 3.51 -19.47
CA ASP A 412 -11.23 4.30 -18.36
C ASP A 412 -10.10 3.58 -17.59
N ALA A 413 -10.21 2.25 -17.43
CA ALA A 413 -9.24 1.40 -16.77
C ALA A 413 -9.41 -0.07 -17.21
N LEU A 414 -8.40 -0.90 -16.95
CA LEU A 414 -8.55 -2.36 -16.88
C LEU A 414 -9.07 -2.74 -15.49
N VAL A 415 -9.74 -3.91 -15.36
CA VAL A 415 -10.19 -4.47 -14.08
C VAL A 415 -9.88 -5.95 -14.00
N PHE A 416 -9.26 -6.38 -12.89
CA PHE A 416 -8.81 -7.76 -12.71
C PHE A 416 -8.56 -8.08 -11.23
N PRO A 417 -8.46 -9.38 -10.83
CA PRO A 417 -7.98 -9.75 -9.50
C PRO A 417 -6.56 -9.26 -9.29
N THR A 418 -6.28 -8.54 -8.20
CA THR A 418 -4.93 -8.01 -7.92
C THR A 418 -3.89 -9.12 -7.92
N VAL A 419 -4.19 -10.23 -7.25
CA VAL A 419 -3.35 -11.42 -7.21
C VAL A 419 -4.16 -12.64 -7.62
N PRO A 420 -3.53 -13.65 -8.27
CA PRO A 420 -4.25 -14.81 -8.79
C PRO A 420 -4.62 -15.85 -7.73
N GLU A 421 -4.16 -15.69 -6.49
CA GLU A 421 -4.33 -16.65 -5.40
C GLU A 421 -4.56 -15.95 -4.05
N VAL A 422 -5.14 -16.66 -3.08
CA VAL A 422 -5.18 -16.21 -1.69
C VAL A 422 -3.80 -16.38 -1.03
N ALA A 423 -3.56 -15.74 0.10
CA ALA A 423 -2.29 -15.87 0.83
C ALA A 423 -1.94 -17.34 1.09
N ILE A 424 -0.80 -17.79 0.61
CA ILE A 424 -0.30 -19.17 0.84
C ILE A 424 0.39 -19.29 2.20
N LYS A 425 0.73 -20.51 2.62
CA LYS A 425 1.50 -20.74 3.86
C LYS A 425 2.85 -20.04 3.80
N ALA A 426 3.29 -19.52 4.95
CA ALA A 426 4.57 -18.84 5.09
C ALA A 426 5.69 -19.87 5.34
N ASP A 427 6.00 -20.63 4.32
CA ASP A 427 7.07 -21.65 4.27
C ASP A 427 8.13 -21.30 3.21
N GLU A 428 9.07 -22.19 2.99
CA GLU A 428 10.17 -21.98 2.03
C GLU A 428 9.68 -21.80 0.58
N GLN A 429 8.53 -22.39 0.21
CA GLN A 429 7.99 -22.27 -1.15
C GLN A 429 7.47 -20.87 -1.44
N ALA A 430 7.05 -20.13 -0.41
CA ALA A 430 6.53 -18.77 -0.53
C ALA A 430 7.55 -17.78 -1.11
N SER A 431 8.85 -18.05 -0.99
CA SER A 431 9.93 -17.22 -1.55
C SER A 431 10.59 -17.86 -2.79
N SER A 432 9.97 -18.90 -3.37
CA SER A 432 10.46 -19.49 -4.63
C SER A 432 10.24 -18.55 -5.82
N ALA A 433 11.11 -18.65 -6.83
CA ALA A 433 10.98 -17.88 -8.07
C ALA A 433 9.64 -18.16 -8.79
N GLN A 434 9.14 -19.41 -8.70
CA GLN A 434 7.85 -19.79 -9.29
C GLN A 434 6.69 -19.07 -8.61
N HIS A 435 6.66 -19.04 -7.26
CA HIS A 435 5.62 -18.33 -6.52
C HIS A 435 5.74 -16.83 -6.75
N PHE A 436 6.94 -16.26 -6.73
CA PHE A 436 7.16 -14.84 -7.04
C PHE A 436 6.56 -14.45 -8.40
N ALA A 437 6.88 -15.22 -9.46
CA ALA A 437 6.33 -14.96 -10.80
C ALA A 437 4.80 -15.07 -10.85
N ARG A 438 4.21 -15.99 -10.07
CA ARG A 438 2.75 -16.16 -9.99
C ARG A 438 2.07 -14.98 -9.30
N ILE A 439 2.55 -14.60 -8.12
CA ILE A 439 1.86 -13.62 -7.28
C ILE A 439 1.89 -12.21 -7.88
N ILE A 440 2.96 -11.81 -8.59
CA ILE A 440 3.06 -10.50 -9.24
C ILE A 440 2.52 -10.48 -10.68
N ARG A 441 2.05 -11.62 -11.20
CA ARG A 441 1.66 -11.76 -12.61
C ARG A 441 0.70 -10.68 -13.09
N ASN A 442 -0.26 -10.30 -12.28
CA ASN A 442 -1.29 -9.35 -12.64
C ASN A 442 -0.85 -7.89 -12.44
N THR A 443 -0.05 -7.61 -11.41
CA THR A 443 0.35 -6.25 -11.04
C THR A 443 1.55 -5.73 -11.82
N ASP A 444 2.48 -6.62 -12.23
CA ASP A 444 3.76 -6.21 -12.82
C ASP A 444 3.66 -5.67 -14.26
N PRO A 445 2.83 -6.19 -15.18
CA PRO A 445 2.78 -5.68 -16.54
C PRO A 445 2.44 -4.19 -16.66
N GLY A 446 1.44 -3.70 -15.93
CA GLY A 446 1.08 -2.27 -15.85
C GLY A 446 2.19 -1.43 -15.24
N SER A 447 2.91 -1.99 -14.23
CA SER A 447 4.05 -1.32 -13.58
C SER A 447 5.21 -1.05 -14.54
N GLN A 448 5.41 -1.89 -15.58
CA GLN A 448 6.46 -1.71 -16.60
C GLN A 448 6.25 -0.45 -17.44
N VAL A 449 5.02 -0.01 -17.59
CA VAL A 449 4.61 1.09 -18.47
C VAL A 449 4.06 2.29 -17.68
N ASP A 450 4.48 2.43 -16.44
CA ASP A 450 4.20 3.56 -15.57
C ASP A 450 2.72 3.76 -15.19
N MET A 451 1.87 2.74 -15.37
CA MET A 451 0.45 2.83 -15.08
C MET A 451 0.18 3.00 -13.58
N PRO A 452 -0.73 3.90 -13.19
CA PRO A 452 -1.30 3.91 -11.86
C PRO A 452 -2.21 2.71 -11.67
N GLY A 453 -2.15 2.08 -10.48
CA GLY A 453 -2.95 0.91 -10.12
C GLY A 453 -3.55 1.05 -8.72
N LEU A 454 -4.79 0.64 -8.57
CA LEU A 454 -5.52 0.71 -7.30
C LEU A 454 -6.12 -0.65 -6.96
N SER A 455 -5.65 -1.25 -5.88
CA SER A 455 -6.17 -2.52 -5.34
C SER A 455 -7.19 -2.26 -4.23
N LEU A 456 -8.37 -2.85 -4.35
CA LEU A 456 -9.50 -2.71 -3.43
C LEU A 456 -10.00 -4.09 -2.99
N PRO A 457 -10.15 -4.37 -1.68
CA PRO A 457 -10.70 -5.64 -1.21
C PRO A 457 -12.18 -5.78 -1.59
N VAL A 458 -12.59 -6.98 -2.03
CA VAL A 458 -13.96 -7.25 -2.50
C VAL A 458 -14.69 -8.34 -1.72
N GLY A 459 -14.00 -9.04 -0.82
CA GLY A 459 -14.57 -10.11 0.01
C GLY A 459 -13.52 -11.05 0.56
N LEU A 460 -13.99 -12.17 1.09
CA LEU A 460 -13.16 -13.27 1.60
C LEU A 460 -13.38 -14.52 0.75
N GLY A 461 -12.35 -15.33 0.58
CA GLY A 461 -12.44 -16.67 0.05
C GLY A 461 -13.40 -17.50 0.90
N ALA A 462 -14.28 -18.29 0.26
CA ALA A 462 -15.34 -19.01 0.95
C ALA A 462 -14.81 -20.11 1.88
N ASP A 463 -13.73 -20.77 1.49
CA ASP A 463 -13.14 -21.88 2.23
C ASP A 463 -12.02 -21.40 3.16
N SER A 464 -11.20 -20.48 2.68
CA SER A 464 -10.02 -20.01 3.41
C SER A 464 -10.32 -18.89 4.43
N GLY A 465 -11.39 -18.11 4.23
CA GLY A 465 -11.63 -16.90 5.00
C GLY A 465 -10.60 -15.78 4.76
N LEU A 466 -9.79 -15.87 3.68
CA LEU A 466 -8.74 -14.92 3.37
C LEU A 466 -9.19 -13.83 2.40
N PRO A 467 -8.63 -12.61 2.48
CA PRO A 467 -9.00 -11.52 1.60
C PRO A 467 -8.76 -11.81 0.12
N VAL A 468 -9.69 -11.32 -0.70
CA VAL A 468 -9.58 -11.22 -2.16
C VAL A 468 -9.78 -9.77 -2.55
N ALA A 469 -8.97 -9.27 -3.48
CA ALA A 469 -9.04 -7.90 -3.97
C ALA A 469 -9.10 -7.85 -5.49
N MET A 470 -9.75 -6.80 -5.97
CA MET A 470 -9.76 -6.40 -7.38
C MET A 470 -8.89 -5.16 -7.58
N GLU A 471 -8.23 -5.11 -8.70
CA GLU A 471 -7.40 -3.99 -9.12
C GLU A 471 -8.02 -3.30 -10.33
N ILE A 472 -7.81 -1.99 -10.40
CA ILE A 472 -8.03 -1.20 -11.61
C ILE A 472 -6.73 -0.48 -11.96
N ASP A 473 -6.30 -0.63 -13.22
CA ASP A 473 -5.14 0.05 -13.78
C ASP A 473 -5.55 1.04 -14.86
N GLY A 474 -5.11 2.28 -14.73
CA GLY A 474 -5.33 3.36 -15.71
C GLY A 474 -4.07 3.68 -16.52
N LEU A 475 -4.21 4.43 -17.63
CA LEU A 475 -3.04 4.92 -18.37
C LEU A 475 -2.22 5.92 -17.52
N PRO A 476 -0.90 6.06 -17.75
CA PRO A 476 -0.08 7.04 -17.05
C PRO A 476 -0.69 8.44 -17.03
N GLY A 477 -0.70 9.08 -15.85
CA GLY A 477 -1.30 10.40 -15.64
C GLY A 477 -2.82 10.39 -15.36
N SER A 478 -3.48 9.22 -15.36
CA SER A 478 -4.92 9.12 -15.05
C SER A 478 -5.25 8.99 -13.57
N ASP A 479 -4.29 9.19 -12.67
CA ASP A 479 -4.40 8.97 -11.22
C ASP A 479 -5.68 9.54 -10.60
N ALA A 480 -5.98 10.81 -10.84
CA ALA A 480 -7.18 11.45 -10.29
C ALA A 480 -8.48 10.81 -10.79
N ARG A 481 -8.51 10.42 -12.08
CA ARG A 481 -9.66 9.71 -12.68
C ARG A 481 -9.79 8.31 -12.08
N LEU A 482 -8.68 7.60 -11.90
CA LEU A 482 -8.63 6.25 -11.33
C LEU A 482 -9.15 6.26 -9.88
N LEU A 483 -8.69 7.21 -9.05
CA LEU A 483 -9.16 7.37 -7.68
C LEU A 483 -10.66 7.72 -7.61
N ALA A 484 -11.15 8.58 -8.52
CA ALA A 484 -12.57 8.93 -8.59
C ALA A 484 -13.44 7.71 -9.00
N ILE A 485 -12.96 6.87 -9.93
CA ILE A 485 -13.60 5.60 -10.28
C ILE A 485 -13.58 4.66 -9.07
N GLY A 486 -12.42 4.49 -8.44
CA GLY A 486 -12.27 3.66 -7.25
C GLY A 486 -13.29 3.97 -6.16
N ARG A 487 -13.62 5.26 -5.91
CA ARG A 487 -14.66 5.66 -4.95
C ARG A 487 -16.04 5.08 -5.30
N THR A 488 -16.37 5.04 -6.58
CA THR A 488 -17.62 4.41 -7.04
C THR A 488 -17.57 2.90 -6.85
N LEU A 489 -16.45 2.27 -7.21
CA LEU A 489 -16.30 0.82 -7.08
C LEU A 489 -16.31 0.36 -5.61
N GLU A 490 -15.61 1.09 -4.71
CA GLU A 490 -15.63 0.81 -3.26
C GLU A 490 -17.06 0.86 -2.72
N SER A 491 -17.86 1.85 -3.12
CA SER A 491 -19.26 1.97 -2.73
C SER A 491 -20.12 0.81 -3.22
N ILE A 492 -19.87 0.28 -4.44
CA ILE A 492 -20.61 -0.84 -5.02
C ILE A 492 -20.20 -2.17 -4.39
N TRP A 493 -18.91 -2.38 -4.15
CA TRP A 493 -18.40 -3.63 -3.55
C TRP A 493 -18.74 -3.75 -2.07
N GLY A 494 -18.87 -2.62 -1.38
CA GLY A 494 -19.24 -2.54 0.03
C GLY A 494 -18.04 -2.51 0.98
N PRO A 495 -18.30 -2.65 2.29
CA PRO A 495 -17.26 -2.53 3.29
C PRO A 495 -16.21 -3.64 3.15
N ARG A 496 -14.96 -3.28 3.43
CA ARG A 496 -13.86 -4.22 3.41
C ARG A 496 -14.00 -5.28 4.51
N PRO A 497 -13.51 -6.51 4.27
CA PRO A 497 -13.50 -7.55 5.28
C PRO A 497 -12.59 -7.18 6.46
N LEU A 498 -12.90 -7.73 7.63
CA LEU A 498 -12.11 -7.64 8.84
C LEU A 498 -11.60 -9.02 9.23
N PRO A 499 -10.39 -9.13 9.81
CA PRO A 499 -9.96 -10.37 10.43
C PRO A 499 -10.89 -10.71 11.61
N ALA A 500 -11.04 -12.00 11.90
CA ALA A 500 -11.70 -12.45 13.13
C ALA A 500 -10.91 -11.93 14.36
N GLU A 501 -11.62 -11.54 15.42
CA GLU A 501 -11.01 -11.09 16.68
C GLU A 501 -10.28 -12.23 17.41
#